data_0939014d0af349c02be3a7a9416b842e
#
_entry.id   0939014d0af349c02be3a7a9416b842e
#
_cell.length_a   1.000
_cell.length_b   1.000
_cell.length_c   1.000
_cell.angle_alpha   90.00
_cell.angle_beta   90.00
_cell.angle_gamma   90.00
#
_symmetry.space_group_name_H-M   'P 1'
#
loop_
_entity.id
_entity.type
_entity.pdbx_description
1 polymer ?
#
loop_
_entity_poly.entity_id
_entity_poly.type
_entity_poly.pdbx_seq_one_letter_code
_entity_poly.pdbx_strand_id
1 'polypeptide(L)' 'MVRVKTFATELKIFHTMKELYDLDQQVNEFIKENSINKIISISDTCTTDDKGATIGIIRVVAYE' A
#
# COMPACT_ATOMS: atom_id res chain seq x y z
N MET A 1 -20.23 -8.07 2.24
CA MET A 1 -19.19 -8.61 3.15
C MET A 1 -17.92 -7.78 3.02
N VAL A 2 -17.38 -7.32 4.13
CA VAL A 2 -16.14 -6.56 4.12
C VAL A 2 -14.96 -7.49 3.85
N ARG A 3 -14.07 -7.05 2.97
CA ARG A 3 -12.84 -7.77 2.62
C ARG A 3 -11.65 -6.85 2.81
N VAL A 4 -10.48 -7.44 2.96
CA VAL A 4 -9.25 -6.67 3.08
C VAL A 4 -8.21 -7.18 2.09
N LYS A 5 -7.41 -6.24 1.59
CA LYS A 5 -6.25 -6.54 0.76
C LYS A 5 -5.07 -5.76 1.31
N THR A 6 -3.95 -6.45 1.49
CA THR A 6 -2.73 -5.85 2.01
C THR A 6 -1.72 -5.68 0.89
N PHE A 7 -1.12 -4.51 0.83
CA PHE A 7 -0.04 -4.17 -0.09
C PHE A 7 1.18 -3.78 0.73
N ALA A 8 2.35 -4.09 0.24
CA ALA A 8 3.59 -3.74 0.93
C ALA A 8 4.66 -3.37 -0.08
N THR A 9 5.50 -2.42 0.30
CA THR A 9 6.65 -2.03 -0.52
C THR A 9 7.77 -1.55 0.38
N GLU A 10 9.00 -1.58 -0.12
CA GLU A 10 10.15 -0.98 0.55
C GLU A 10 10.38 0.41 -0.03
N LEU A 11 10.73 1.35 0.84
CA LEU A 11 11.08 2.71 0.44
C LEU A 11 12.58 2.87 0.49
N LYS A 12 13.18 3.09 -0.67
CA LYS A 12 14.60 3.39 -0.76
C LYS A 12 14.82 4.89 -0.57
N ILE A 13 15.88 5.27 0.12
CA ILE A 13 16.12 6.65 0.53
C ILE A 13 16.01 7.66 -0.61
N PHE A 14 16.52 7.33 -1.81
CA PHE A 14 16.52 8.25 -2.94
C PHE A 14 15.34 8.07 -3.90
N HIS A 15 14.43 7.14 -3.59
CA HIS A 15 13.32 6.81 -4.50
C HIS A 15 11.97 6.77 -3.78
N THR A 16 11.86 7.43 -2.65
CA THR A 16 10.67 7.37 -1.80
C THR A 16 9.39 7.73 -2.56
N MET A 17 9.41 8.84 -3.29
CA MET A 17 8.22 9.28 -4.02
C MET A 17 7.83 8.31 -5.13
N LYS A 18 8.82 7.75 -5.82
CA LYS A 18 8.56 6.75 -6.85
C LYS A 18 7.94 5.48 -6.25
N GLU A 19 8.48 5.02 -5.13
CA GLU A 19 7.96 3.83 -4.47
C GLU A 19 6.51 4.04 -3.99
N LEU A 20 6.20 5.21 -3.44
CA LEU A 20 4.84 5.53 -3.02
C LEU A 20 3.91 5.61 -4.22
N TYR A 21 4.35 6.21 -5.31
CA TYR A 21 3.56 6.27 -6.54
C TYR A 21 3.28 4.86 -7.07
N ASP A 22 4.29 4.01 -7.10
CA ASP A 22 4.12 2.62 -7.57
C ASP A 22 3.13 1.86 -6.68
N LEU A 23 3.17 2.08 -5.37
CA LEU A 23 2.23 1.47 -4.44
C LEU A 23 0.80 1.94 -4.71
N ASP A 24 0.62 3.23 -4.94
CA ASP A 24 -0.69 3.78 -5.29
C ASP A 24 -1.22 3.18 -6.59
N GLN A 25 -0.35 2.97 -7.58
CA GLN A 25 -0.74 2.34 -8.83
C GLN A 25 -1.21 0.90 -8.61
N GLN A 26 -0.51 0.15 -7.76
CA GLN A 26 -0.93 -1.22 -7.42
C GLN A 26 -2.32 -1.25 -6.79
N VAL A 27 -2.58 -0.33 -5.88
CA VAL A 27 -3.90 -0.22 -5.23
C VAL A 27 -4.97 0.13 -6.25
N ASN A 28 -4.71 1.13 -7.10
CA ASN A 28 -5.67 1.58 -8.11
C ASN A 28 -5.97 0.49 -9.13
N GLU A 29 -4.97 -0.26 -9.56
CA GLU A 29 -5.15 -1.38 -10.47
C GLU A 29 -6.00 -2.48 -9.83
N PHE A 30 -5.76 -2.78 -8.56
CA PHE A 30 -6.54 -3.76 -7.82
C PHE A 30 -8.03 -3.35 -7.78
N ILE A 31 -8.29 -2.09 -7.47
CA ILE A 31 -9.66 -1.56 -7.43
C ILE A 31 -10.34 -1.71 -8.79
N LYS A 32 -9.64 -1.34 -9.84
CA LYS A 32 -10.16 -1.39 -11.20
C LYS A 32 -10.40 -2.84 -11.66
N GLU A 33 -9.42 -3.71 -11.48
CA GLU A 33 -9.50 -5.10 -11.96
C GLU A 33 -10.58 -5.91 -11.25
N ASN A 34 -10.87 -5.58 -10.01
CA ASN A 34 -11.86 -6.30 -9.21
C ASN A 34 -13.21 -5.58 -9.15
N SER A 35 -13.36 -4.52 -9.92
CA SER A 35 -14.61 -3.72 -10.00
C SER A 35 -15.13 -3.33 -8.63
N ILE A 36 -14.22 -2.87 -7.77
CA ILE A 36 -14.59 -2.49 -6.40
C ILE A 36 -15.28 -1.14 -6.43
N ASN A 37 -16.51 -1.12 -5.92
CA ASN A 37 -17.34 0.09 -5.91
C ASN A 37 -17.28 0.85 -4.60
N LYS A 38 -16.85 0.20 -3.52
CA LYS A 38 -16.87 0.83 -2.21
C LYS A 38 -15.60 0.50 -1.44
N ILE A 39 -14.86 1.55 -1.15
CA ILE A 39 -13.69 1.49 -0.25
C ILE A 39 -14.15 1.96 1.11
N ILE A 40 -13.95 1.13 2.13
CA ILE A 40 -14.34 1.45 3.50
C ILE A 40 -13.24 2.23 4.19
N SER A 41 -12.00 1.76 4.06
CA SER A 41 -10.87 2.47 4.67
C SER A 41 -9.57 2.04 4.01
N ILE A 42 -8.59 2.92 4.08
CA ILE A 42 -7.21 2.64 3.68
C ILE A 42 -6.32 3.10 4.83
N SER A 43 -5.46 2.22 5.31
CA SER A 43 -4.54 2.55 6.40
C SER A 43 -3.13 2.14 6.05
N ASP A 44 -2.18 2.97 6.46
CA ASP A 44 -0.77 2.73 6.22
C ASP A 44 -0.03 2.58 7.53
N THR A 45 0.94 1.67 7.55
CA THR A 45 1.85 1.47 8.67
C THR A 45 3.26 1.41 8.12
N CYS A 46 4.19 2.06 8.80
CA CYS A 46 5.60 2.03 8.43
C CYS A 46 6.35 1.01 9.28
N THR A 47 7.30 0.33 8.65
CA THR A 47 8.24 -0.53 9.36
C THR A 47 9.65 -0.09 9.05
N THR A 48 10.58 -0.33 9.98
CA THR A 48 11.99 -0.05 9.76
C THR A 48 12.79 -1.32 10.06
N ASP A 49 13.92 -1.48 9.38
CA ASP A 49 14.83 -2.56 9.73
C ASP A 49 15.67 -2.16 10.95
N ASP A 50 16.46 -3.10 11.48
CA ASP A 50 17.29 -2.87 12.67
C ASP A 50 18.36 -1.82 12.45
N LYS A 51 18.71 -1.55 11.21
CA LYS A 51 19.75 -0.59 10.85
C LYS A 51 19.19 0.76 10.43
N GLY A 52 17.87 0.87 10.33
CA GLY A 52 17.21 2.07 9.85
C GLY A 52 17.49 2.40 8.39
N ALA A 53 18.06 1.46 7.63
CA ALA A 53 18.45 1.71 6.25
C ALA A 53 17.30 1.54 5.27
N THR A 54 16.28 0.78 5.64
CA THR A 54 15.14 0.49 4.80
C THR A 54 13.86 0.76 5.58
N ILE A 55 12.94 1.50 4.96
CA ILE A 55 11.61 1.75 5.50
C ILE A 55 10.63 0.98 4.63
N GLY A 56 9.77 0.20 5.29
CA GLY A 56 8.69 -0.48 4.59
C GLY A 56 7.37 0.21 4.85
N ILE A 57 6.48 0.17 3.87
CA ILE A 57 5.10 0.61 4.05
C ILE A 57 4.19 -0.57 3.81
N ILE A 58 3.28 -0.77 4.74
CA ILE A 58 2.22 -1.76 4.64
C ILE A 58 0.92 -0.99 4.55
N ARG A 59 0.20 -1.18 3.45
CA ARG A 59 -1.09 -0.54 3.21
C ARG A 59 -2.18 -1.57 3.22
N VAL A 60 -3.19 -1.37 4.07
CA VAL A 60 -4.33 -2.25 4.16
C VAL A 60 -5.55 -1.53 3.61
N VAL A 61 -6.20 -2.14 2.63
CA VAL A 61 -7.42 -1.61 2.00
C VAL A 61 -8.58 -2.49 2.44
N ALA A 62 -9.57 -1.89 3.11
CA ALA A 62 -10.82 -2.56 3.44
C ALA A 62 -11.88 -2.12 2.43
N TYR A 63 -12.60 -3.08 1.87
CA TYR A 63 -13.55 -2.81 0.79
C TYR A 63 -14.73 -3.78 0.83
N GLU A 64 -15.74 -3.46 0.04
CA GLU A 64 -16.89 -4.34 -0.19
C GLU A 64 -17.04 -4.70 -1.65
#